data_79e1304a41b8a6b5d645c8a622414956
#
_entry.id   79e1304a41b8a6b5d645c8a622414956
#
_cell.length_a   1.000
_cell.length_b   1.000
_cell.length_c   1.000
_cell.angle_alpha   90.00
_cell.angle_beta   90.00
_cell.angle_gamma   90.00
#
_symmetry.space_group_name_H-M   'P 1'
#
loop_
_entity.id
_entity.type
_entity.pdbx_description
1 polymer ?
#
loop_
_entity_poly.entity_id
_entity_poly.type
_entity_poly.pdbx_seq_one_letter_code
_entity_poly.pdbx_strand_id
1 'polypeptide(L)'
;ACGNISQNTGFMDIPQELTDEITALNSAIEQRPDDARLLIRRGKLLHRTGRFDCALNDFLRAKRLCPDNPEADAYIALLREIFAFRHFDLYNP
;
A
#
# COMPACT_ATOMS: atom_id res chain seq x y z
N ALA A 1 5.07 -9.03 -7.23
CA ALA A 1 4.96 -7.89 -6.98
C ALA A 1 3.65 -7.21 -6.72
N CYS A 2 3.75 -6.09 -6.07
CA CYS A 2 2.58 -5.45 -5.56
C CYS A 2 1.70 -4.85 -6.64
N GLY A 3 2.18 -4.68 -7.79
CA GLY A 3 1.36 -4.09 -8.81
C GLY A 3 0.38 -5.01 -9.49
N ASN A 4 0.52 -6.28 -9.30
CA ASN A 4 -0.29 -7.18 -10.01
C ASN A 4 -1.41 -7.69 -9.21
N ILE A 5 -2.37 -6.94 -8.95
CA ILE A 5 -3.40 -7.32 -8.12
C ILE A 5 -4.61 -7.72 -8.78
N SER A 6 -4.72 -7.61 -9.98
CA SER A 6 -5.96 -7.80 -10.60
C SER A 6 -6.44 -9.16 -10.78
N GLN A 7 -5.84 -10.11 -10.33
CA GLN A 7 -6.24 -11.39 -10.64
C GLN A 7 -7.32 -11.94 -9.86
N ASN A 8 -8.08 -12.60 -10.37
CA ASN A 8 -9.02 -13.36 -9.76
C ASN A 8 -9.52 -13.08 -8.49
N THR A 9 -10.01 -12.25 -8.20
CA THR A 9 -10.49 -11.95 -6.99
C THR A 9 -11.87 -12.30 -6.91
N GLY A 10 -12.34 -13.07 -7.64
CA GLY A 10 -13.71 -13.34 -7.70
C GLY A 10 -14.48 -13.29 -6.47
N PHE A 11 -14.13 -13.95 -5.45
CA PHE A 11 -14.95 -13.94 -4.29
C PHE A 11 -14.46 -13.04 -3.23
N MET A 12 -13.55 -12.18 -3.52
CA MET A 12 -13.09 -11.27 -2.54
C MET A 12 -13.98 -10.08 -2.57
N ASP A 13 -14.06 -9.41 -1.52
CA ASP A 13 -14.90 -8.27 -1.46
C ASP A 13 -14.21 -6.99 -1.84
N ILE A 14 -13.24 -7.02 -2.68
CA ILE A 14 -12.57 -5.80 -3.11
C ILE A 14 -13.38 -5.17 -4.21
N PRO A 15 -13.84 -3.95 -4.05
CA PRO A 15 -14.61 -3.29 -5.09
C PRO A 15 -13.79 -3.09 -6.35
N GLN A 16 -14.43 -3.25 -7.48
CA GLN A 16 -13.78 -3.06 -8.76
C GLN A 16 -13.21 -1.65 -8.89
N GLU A 17 -13.86 -0.68 -8.30
CA GLU A 17 -13.38 0.69 -8.34
C GLU A 17 -12.02 0.84 -7.72
N LEU A 18 -11.77 0.17 -6.62
CA LEU A 18 -10.47 0.26 -5.98
C LEU A 18 -9.39 -0.41 -6.83
N THR A 19 -9.74 -1.53 -7.44
CA THR A 19 -8.81 -2.23 -8.32
C THR A 19 -8.47 -1.37 -9.53
N ASP A 20 -9.48 -0.73 -10.11
CA ASP A 20 -9.26 0.12 -11.26
C ASP A 20 -8.38 1.31 -10.91
N GLU A 21 -8.60 1.87 -9.73
CA GLU A 21 -7.81 3.01 -9.29
C GLU A 21 -6.37 2.61 -9.06
N ILE A 22 -6.15 1.46 -8.47
CA ILE A 22 -4.80 0.96 -8.25
C ILE A 22 -4.08 0.73 -9.59
N THR A 23 -4.79 0.19 -10.56
CA THR A 23 -4.21 -0.05 -11.87
C THR A 23 -3.82 1.27 -12.54
N ALA A 24 -4.68 2.27 -12.44
CA ALA A 24 -4.37 3.57 -12.99
C ALA A 24 -3.16 4.19 -12.30
N LEU A 25 -3.06 4.03 -10.99
CA LEU A 25 -1.93 4.55 -10.25
C LEU A 25 -0.65 3.82 -10.58
N ASN A 26 -0.72 2.52 -10.86
CA ASN A 26 0.45 1.77 -11.27
C ASN A 26 1.07 2.39 -12.51
N SER A 27 0.24 2.72 -13.51
CA SER A 27 0.73 3.36 -14.72
C SER A 27 1.29 4.75 -14.45
N ALA A 28 0.61 5.51 -13.61
CA ALA A 28 1.07 6.86 -13.29
C ALA A 28 2.42 6.81 -12.57
N ILE A 29 2.60 5.85 -11.68
CA ILE A 29 3.84 5.71 -10.93
C ILE A 29 4.98 5.29 -11.86
N GLU A 30 4.68 4.45 -12.83
CA GLU A 30 5.70 4.08 -13.80
C GLU A 30 6.23 5.28 -14.54
N GLN A 31 5.38 6.24 -14.82
CA GLN A 31 5.78 7.44 -15.51
C GLN A 31 6.41 8.46 -14.60
N ARG A 32 6.06 8.45 -13.33
CA ARG A 32 6.56 9.41 -12.35
C ARG A 32 6.96 8.69 -11.08
N PRO A 33 8.04 7.95 -11.10
CA PRO A 33 8.41 7.14 -9.94
C PRO A 33 8.83 7.94 -8.72
N ASP A 34 9.13 9.21 -8.91
CA ASP A 34 9.51 10.03 -7.77
C ASP A 34 8.35 10.85 -7.24
N ASP A 35 7.14 10.63 -7.64
CA ASP A 35 6.02 11.42 -7.13
C ASP A 35 5.48 10.76 -5.87
N ALA A 36 5.85 11.31 -4.73
CA ALA A 36 5.42 10.74 -3.45
C ALA A 36 3.92 10.71 -3.29
N ARG A 37 3.21 11.65 -3.88
CA ARG A 37 1.76 11.70 -3.74
C ARG A 37 1.09 10.50 -4.39
N LEU A 38 1.63 10.06 -5.50
CA LEU A 38 1.08 8.87 -6.17
C LEU A 38 1.33 7.63 -5.33
N LEU A 39 2.50 7.54 -4.74
CA LEU A 39 2.81 6.41 -3.88
C LEU A 39 1.92 6.38 -2.65
N ILE A 40 1.68 7.52 -2.04
CA ILE A 40 0.80 7.59 -0.88
C ILE A 40 -0.61 7.19 -1.28
N ARG A 41 -1.08 7.64 -2.41
CA ARG A 41 -2.41 7.32 -2.88
C ARG A 41 -2.56 5.84 -3.10
N ARG A 42 -1.59 5.23 -3.76
CA ARG A 42 -1.63 3.79 -3.98
C ARG A 42 -1.51 3.04 -2.67
N GLY A 43 -0.66 3.50 -1.77
CA GLY A 43 -0.52 2.88 -0.46
C GLY A 43 -1.82 2.87 0.33
N LYS A 44 -2.57 3.97 0.28
CA LYS A 44 -3.86 4.03 0.97
C LYS A 44 -4.84 3.02 0.39
N LEU A 45 -4.86 2.89 -0.92
CA LEU A 45 -5.74 1.93 -1.55
C LEU A 45 -5.32 0.49 -1.24
N LEU A 46 -4.03 0.24 -1.25
CA LEU A 46 -3.54 -1.09 -0.90
C LEU A 46 -3.88 -1.43 0.55
N HIS A 47 -3.80 -0.44 1.43
CA HIS A 47 -4.17 -0.64 2.82
C HIS A 47 -5.64 -1.01 2.92
N ARG A 48 -6.49 -0.35 2.16
CA ARG A 48 -7.92 -0.63 2.20
C ARG A 48 -8.26 -2.02 1.68
N THR A 49 -7.45 -2.53 0.78
CA THR A 49 -7.70 -3.85 0.23
C THR A 49 -7.00 -4.95 1.01
N GLY A 50 -6.33 -4.60 2.10
CA GLY A 50 -5.67 -5.60 2.94
C GLY A 50 -4.27 -5.98 2.51
N ARG A 51 -3.70 -5.30 1.52
CA ARG A 51 -2.37 -5.62 1.07
C ARG A 51 -1.36 -4.78 1.82
N PHE A 52 -1.18 -5.12 3.07
CA PHE A 52 -0.43 -4.28 4.00
C PHE A 52 1.06 -4.21 3.68
N ASP A 53 1.63 -5.29 3.20
CA ASP A 53 3.05 -5.32 2.88
C ASP A 53 3.35 -4.40 1.69
N CYS A 54 2.51 -4.45 0.67
CA CYS A 54 2.68 -3.56 -0.48
C CYS A 54 2.42 -2.11 -0.10
N ALA A 55 1.44 -1.89 0.77
CA ALA A 55 1.13 -0.55 1.23
C ALA A 55 2.31 0.03 1.99
N LEU A 56 2.90 -0.75 2.89
CA LEU A 56 4.03 -0.28 3.66
C LEU A 56 5.20 0.09 2.75
N ASN A 57 5.44 -0.72 1.74
CA ASN A 57 6.51 -0.45 0.80
C ASN A 57 6.30 0.90 0.09
N ASP A 58 5.07 1.18 -0.32
CA ASP A 58 4.76 2.45 -0.97
C ASP A 58 4.96 3.62 -0.02
N PHE A 59 4.52 3.49 1.23
CA PHE A 59 4.69 4.57 2.18
C PHE A 59 6.16 4.80 2.54
N LEU A 60 6.95 3.73 2.63
CA LEU A 60 8.36 3.88 2.89
C LEU A 60 9.08 4.59 1.75
N ARG A 61 8.70 4.26 0.51
CA ARG A 61 9.28 4.95 -0.63
C ARG A 61 8.85 6.41 -0.64
N ALA A 62 7.59 6.68 -0.33
CA ALA A 62 7.11 8.05 -0.27
C ALA A 62 7.85 8.84 0.80
N LYS A 63 8.13 8.22 1.93
CA LYS A 63 8.86 8.90 2.99
C LYS A 63 10.28 9.23 2.55
N ARG A 64 10.92 8.36 1.80
CA ARG A 64 12.25 8.67 1.29
C ARG A 64 12.24 9.85 0.34
N LEU A 65 11.19 9.95 -0.46
CA LEU A 65 11.08 11.04 -1.42
C LEU A 65 10.67 12.35 -0.74
N CYS A 66 9.84 12.25 0.27
CA CYS A 66 9.35 13.43 0.97
C CYS A 66 9.31 13.15 2.46
N PRO A 67 10.43 13.32 3.16
CA PRO A 67 10.51 12.94 4.58
C PRO A 67 9.60 13.73 5.49
N ASP A 68 9.13 14.89 5.04
CA ASP A 68 8.28 15.71 5.87
C ASP A 68 6.80 15.39 5.75
N ASN A 69 6.44 14.38 5.00
CA ASN A 69 5.05 14.09 4.79
C ASN A 69 4.45 13.39 5.99
N PRO A 70 3.52 14.02 6.70
CA PRO A 70 2.95 13.43 7.91
C PRO A 70 2.05 12.25 7.61
N GLU A 71 1.47 12.19 6.45
CA GLU A 71 0.59 11.11 6.08
C GLU A 71 1.38 9.81 5.93
N ALA A 72 2.53 9.87 5.30
CA ALA A 72 3.37 8.69 5.16
C ALA A 72 3.79 8.18 6.53
N ASP A 73 4.21 9.07 7.43
CA ASP A 73 4.61 8.69 8.77
C ASP A 73 3.47 8.02 9.53
N ALA A 74 2.28 8.57 9.43
CA ALA A 74 1.14 8.04 10.17
C ALA A 74 0.79 6.63 9.70
N TYR A 75 0.80 6.42 8.41
CA TYR A 75 0.48 5.10 7.87
C TYR A 75 1.59 4.10 8.14
N ILE A 76 2.84 4.53 8.10
CA ILE A 76 3.95 3.64 8.40
C ILE A 76 3.83 3.15 9.84
N ALA A 77 3.53 4.05 10.77
CA ALA A 77 3.38 3.67 12.17
C ALA A 77 2.23 2.70 12.34
N LEU A 78 1.12 2.96 11.69
CA LEU A 78 -0.05 2.10 11.77
C LEU A 78 0.27 0.72 11.21
N LEU A 79 0.92 0.65 10.07
CA LEU A 79 1.22 -0.62 9.44
C LEU A 79 2.25 -1.41 10.23
N ARG A 80 3.20 -0.72 10.85
CA ARG A 80 4.17 -1.41 11.70
C ARG A 80 3.51 -2.07 12.89
N GLU A 81 2.49 -1.43 13.44
CA GLU A 81 1.74 -2.03 14.52
C GLU A 81 0.99 -3.26 14.04
N ILE A 82 0.40 -3.19 12.88
CA ILE A 82 -0.32 -4.33 12.33
C ILE A 82 0.64 -5.51 12.12
N PHE A 83 1.81 -5.25 11.57
CA PHE A 83 2.77 -6.31 11.32
C PHE A 83 3.34 -6.87 12.61
N ALA A 84 3.59 -6.03 13.59
CA ALA A 84 4.09 -6.50 14.87
C ALA A 84 3.10 -7.45 15.51
N PHE A 85 1.83 -7.12 15.42
CA PHE A 85 0.80 -7.94 16.02
C PHE A 85 0.70 -9.28 15.30
N ARG A 86 0.70 -9.25 13.98
CA ARG A 86 0.60 -10.48 13.22
C ARG A 86 1.82 -11.35 13.38
N HIS A 87 2.99 -10.72 13.42
CA HIS A 87 4.22 -11.43 13.59
C HIS A 87 4.23 -12.13 14.93
N PHE A 88 3.72 -11.48 15.94
CA PHE A 88 3.65 -12.06 17.26
C PHE A 88 2.77 -13.29 17.22
N ASP A 89 1.65 -13.24 16.54
CA ASP A 89 0.78 -14.38 16.44
C ASP A 89 1.44 -15.54 15.72
N LEU A 90 2.20 -15.27 14.73
CA LEU A 90 2.87 -16.32 13.99
C LEU A 90 3.93 -17.01 14.81
N TYR A 91 4.62 -16.25 15.64
CA TYR A 91 5.69 -16.82 16.39
C TYR A 91 5.25 -17.43 17.65
N ASN A 92 4.06 -17.26 18.06
CA ASN A 92 3.66 -17.76 19.30
C ASN A 92 2.60 -18.72 19.07
N PRO A 93 2.86 -19.82 18.63
CA PRO A 93 1.86 -20.86 18.34
C PRO A 93 1.22 -21.41 19.59
#